data_f7be936ba8b7f95143ac699e45f3d7ab
#
_entry.id   f7be936ba8b7f95143ac699e45f3d7ab
#
_cell.length_a   1.000
_cell.length_b   1.000
_cell.length_c   1.000
_cell.angle_alpha   90.00
_cell.angle_beta   90.00
_cell.angle_gamma   90.00
#
_symmetry.space_group_name_H-M   'P 1'
#
loop_
_entity.id
_entity.type
_entity.pdbx_description
1 polymer ?
#
loop_
_entity_poly.entity_id
_entity_poly.type
_entity_poly.pdbx_seq_one_letter_code
_entity_poly.pdbx_strand_id
1 'polypeptide(L)'
;MNISKFTQKSIEAVQNCEKVAEEFGNQEIDQEHLIYSLVNLEDSLILKLVEKMEIQTTHFKNRIEDYVSKKPKVQGGQRYISQSLNSALLAAEDEAKRMGDEYVSVEHLFLAMIAKPNKEVKEFFKEYGITRERFLKVLAEIRGNQRVTNDNPEATYDALGKYGQDLVERARNQKLDPVIGREEEIQRVIPVSYTHLRAHETSLHLVC
;
A
#
# COMPACT_ATOMS: atom_id res chain seq x y z
N MET A 1 5.29 -7.56 -21.41
CA MET A 1 4.88 -7.66 -20.00
C MET A 1 4.64 -9.13 -19.65
N ASN A 2 5.30 -9.65 -18.64
CA ASN A 2 5.11 -11.05 -18.22
C ASN A 2 4.15 -11.08 -17.01
N ILE A 3 2.86 -11.31 -17.26
CA ILE A 3 1.80 -11.30 -16.24
C ILE A 3 2.06 -12.32 -15.12
N SER A 4 2.77 -13.42 -15.39
CA SER A 4 3.09 -14.44 -14.39
C SER A 4 3.99 -13.94 -13.25
N LYS A 5 4.61 -12.78 -13.41
CA LYS A 5 5.44 -12.12 -12.39
C LYS A 5 4.68 -11.08 -11.56
N PHE A 6 3.38 -10.93 -11.76
CA PHE A 6 2.58 -9.99 -11.01
C PHE A 6 1.90 -10.69 -9.83
N THR A 7 1.77 -10.01 -8.70
CA THR A 7 0.98 -10.49 -7.58
C THR A 7 -0.51 -10.53 -7.94
N GLN A 8 -1.29 -11.32 -7.22
CA GLN A 8 -2.74 -11.46 -7.47
C GLN A 8 -3.45 -10.09 -7.42
N LYS A 9 -3.15 -9.26 -6.42
CA LYS A 9 -3.71 -7.91 -6.31
C LYS A 9 -3.26 -6.96 -7.42
N SER A 10 -2.02 -7.11 -7.91
CA SER A 10 -1.55 -6.31 -9.06
C SER A 10 -2.26 -6.69 -10.34
N ILE A 11 -2.50 -7.98 -10.56
CA ILE A 11 -3.29 -8.46 -11.71
C ILE A 11 -4.72 -7.96 -11.61
N GLU A 12 -5.34 -8.09 -10.43
CA GLU A 12 -6.69 -7.59 -10.17
C GLU A 12 -6.81 -6.09 -10.44
N ALA A 13 -5.85 -5.29 -9.95
CA ALA A 13 -5.82 -3.84 -10.19
C ALA A 13 -5.78 -3.50 -11.68
N VAL A 14 -4.92 -4.17 -12.46
CA VAL A 14 -4.79 -3.95 -13.89
C VAL A 14 -6.06 -4.37 -14.65
N GLN A 15 -6.66 -5.51 -14.29
CA GLN A 15 -7.91 -5.98 -14.89
C GLN A 15 -9.09 -5.05 -14.56
N ASN A 16 -9.15 -4.52 -13.34
CA ASN A 16 -10.19 -3.59 -12.94
C ASN A 16 -10.11 -2.25 -13.69
N CYS A 17 -8.95 -1.86 -14.25
CA CYS A 17 -8.86 -0.64 -15.08
C CYS A 17 -9.82 -0.65 -16.26
N GLU A 18 -10.02 -1.81 -16.88
CA GLU A 18 -10.95 -1.93 -18.01
C GLU A 18 -12.40 -1.72 -17.57
N LYS A 19 -12.79 -2.32 -16.42
CA LYS A 19 -14.13 -2.13 -15.84
C LYS A 19 -14.36 -0.67 -15.44
N VAL A 20 -13.37 -0.03 -14.81
CA VAL A 20 -13.44 1.39 -14.44
C VAL A 20 -13.62 2.26 -15.68
N ALA A 21 -12.83 2.02 -16.73
CA ALA A 21 -12.97 2.76 -17.98
C ALA A 21 -14.35 2.55 -18.64
N GLU A 22 -14.95 1.35 -18.47
CA GLU A 22 -16.31 1.06 -18.92
C GLU A 22 -17.36 1.85 -18.13
N GLU A 23 -17.28 1.81 -16.81
CA GLU A 23 -18.20 2.51 -15.91
C GLU A 23 -18.23 4.03 -16.17
N PHE A 24 -17.04 4.62 -16.40
CA PHE A 24 -16.93 6.05 -16.69
C PHE A 24 -17.12 6.42 -18.16
N GLY A 25 -17.25 5.42 -19.06
CA GLY A 25 -17.43 5.64 -20.50
C GLY A 25 -16.14 6.10 -21.20
N ASN A 26 -14.97 5.80 -20.66
CA ASN A 26 -13.70 6.17 -21.25
C ASN A 26 -13.21 5.10 -22.26
N GLN A 27 -12.69 5.52 -23.40
CA GLN A 27 -12.11 4.61 -24.40
C GLN A 27 -10.63 4.32 -24.13
N GLU A 28 -9.88 5.34 -23.70
CA GLU A 28 -8.48 5.21 -23.33
C GLU A 28 -8.33 4.86 -21.84
N ILE A 29 -7.67 3.73 -21.58
CA ILE A 29 -7.32 3.29 -20.23
C ILE A 29 -5.94 3.87 -19.89
N ASP A 30 -5.87 4.75 -18.90
CA ASP A 30 -4.64 5.45 -18.53
C ASP A 30 -4.30 5.29 -17.04
N GLN A 31 -3.24 5.93 -16.58
CA GLN A 31 -2.70 5.81 -15.22
C GLN A 31 -3.70 6.17 -14.13
N GLU A 32 -4.63 7.11 -14.36
CA GLU A 32 -5.66 7.48 -13.39
C GLU A 32 -6.61 6.32 -13.10
N HIS A 33 -6.94 5.51 -14.11
CA HIS A 33 -7.75 4.30 -13.92
C HIS A 33 -7.01 3.29 -13.03
N LEU A 34 -5.68 3.16 -13.21
CA LEU A 34 -4.88 2.27 -12.37
C LEU A 34 -4.80 2.77 -10.93
N ILE A 35 -4.60 4.08 -10.70
CA ILE A 35 -4.61 4.65 -9.34
C ILE A 35 -5.99 4.43 -8.70
N TYR A 36 -7.07 4.72 -9.43
CA TYR A 36 -8.45 4.52 -8.95
C TYR A 36 -8.69 3.04 -8.58
N SER A 37 -8.25 2.12 -9.43
CA SER A 37 -8.34 0.69 -9.16
C SER A 37 -7.56 0.30 -7.91
N LEU A 38 -6.29 0.72 -7.79
CA LEU A 38 -5.42 0.41 -6.65
C LEU A 38 -5.98 0.89 -5.31
N VAL A 39 -6.59 2.08 -5.27
CA VAL A 39 -7.16 2.63 -4.01
C VAL A 39 -8.50 2.03 -3.64
N ASN A 40 -9.18 1.39 -4.58
CA ASN A 40 -10.47 0.73 -4.35
C ASN A 40 -10.38 -0.80 -4.23
N LEU A 41 -9.16 -1.37 -4.27
CA LEU A 41 -8.97 -2.78 -3.93
C LEU A 41 -9.39 -3.07 -2.49
N GLU A 42 -9.89 -4.25 -2.25
CA GLU A 42 -10.13 -4.74 -0.90
C GLU A 42 -8.81 -4.78 -0.14
N ASP A 43 -8.79 -4.21 1.07
CA ASP A 43 -7.60 -4.14 1.92
C ASP A 43 -6.39 -3.49 1.21
N SER A 44 -6.64 -2.37 0.53
CA SER A 44 -5.64 -1.67 -0.29
C SER A 44 -4.42 -1.24 0.50
N LEU A 45 -3.25 -1.79 0.16
CA LEU A 45 -1.96 -1.35 0.69
C LEU A 45 -1.70 0.13 0.34
N ILE A 46 -2.09 0.57 -0.86
CA ILE A 46 -1.89 1.96 -1.29
C ILE A 46 -2.65 2.93 -0.40
N LEU A 47 -3.89 2.61 0.02
CA LEU A 47 -4.63 3.45 0.96
C LEU A 47 -3.95 3.54 2.33
N LYS A 48 -3.43 2.42 2.85
CA LYS A 48 -2.69 2.40 4.12
C LYS A 48 -1.42 3.26 4.04
N LEU A 49 -0.73 3.23 2.90
CA LEU A 49 0.42 4.09 2.65
C LEU A 49 0.04 5.57 2.57
N VAL A 50 -1.07 5.88 1.89
CA VAL A 50 -1.61 7.25 1.78
C VAL A 50 -2.01 7.79 3.17
N GLU A 51 -2.67 6.97 4.00
CA GLU A 51 -3.03 7.33 5.37
C GLU A 51 -1.80 7.59 6.24
N LYS A 52 -0.79 6.72 6.18
CA LYS A 52 0.48 6.93 6.89
C LYS A 52 1.27 8.15 6.39
N MET A 53 1.05 8.59 5.17
CA MET A 53 1.54 9.88 4.67
C MET A 53 0.71 11.08 5.18
N GLU A 54 -0.20 10.88 6.14
CA GLU A 54 -1.08 11.92 6.69
C GLU A 54 -1.98 12.58 5.63
N ILE A 55 -2.33 11.82 4.57
CA ILE A 55 -3.25 12.25 3.52
C ILE A 55 -4.63 11.69 3.83
N GLN A 56 -5.65 12.54 3.82
CA GLN A 56 -7.03 12.13 4.03
C GLN A 56 -7.51 11.20 2.90
N THR A 57 -7.70 9.93 3.21
CA THR A 57 -8.00 8.87 2.22
C THR A 57 -9.29 9.11 1.43
N THR A 58 -10.34 9.63 2.10
CA THR A 58 -11.61 9.96 1.44
C THR A 58 -11.42 11.05 0.38
N HIS A 59 -10.70 12.12 0.73
CA HIS A 59 -10.41 13.21 -0.20
C HIS A 59 -9.55 12.72 -1.37
N PHE A 60 -8.56 11.86 -1.09
CA PHE A 60 -7.71 11.26 -2.11
C PHE A 60 -8.50 10.41 -3.10
N LYS A 61 -9.43 9.55 -2.62
CA LYS A 61 -10.30 8.74 -3.46
C LYS A 61 -11.22 9.60 -4.33
N ASN A 62 -11.91 10.56 -3.75
CA ASN A 62 -12.83 11.43 -4.49
C ASN A 62 -12.06 12.24 -5.55
N ARG A 63 -10.85 12.66 -5.24
CA ARG A 63 -10.05 13.45 -6.15
C ARG A 63 -9.57 12.65 -7.36
N ILE A 64 -9.14 11.40 -7.18
CA ILE A 64 -8.77 10.54 -8.31
C ILE A 64 -10.00 10.17 -9.16
N GLU A 65 -11.16 9.98 -8.53
CA GLU A 65 -12.42 9.77 -9.22
C GLU A 65 -12.78 10.97 -10.12
N ASP A 66 -12.58 12.19 -9.63
CA ASP A 66 -12.74 13.42 -10.42
C ASP A 66 -11.85 13.45 -11.67
N TYR A 67 -10.57 12.99 -11.55
CA TYR A 67 -9.68 12.92 -12.71
C TYR A 67 -10.16 11.89 -13.74
N VAL A 68 -10.62 10.72 -13.31
CA VAL A 68 -11.19 9.69 -14.21
C VAL A 68 -12.47 10.20 -14.87
N SER A 69 -13.36 10.84 -14.12
CA SER A 69 -14.65 11.33 -14.61
C SER A 69 -14.54 12.44 -15.68
N LYS A 70 -13.45 13.22 -15.62
CA LYS A 70 -13.14 14.31 -16.57
C LYS A 70 -12.54 13.84 -17.89
N LYS A 71 -12.12 12.58 -17.97
CA LYS A 71 -11.62 12.04 -19.24
C LYS A 71 -12.72 12.00 -20.31
N PRO A 72 -12.33 12.07 -21.61
CA PRO A 72 -13.28 12.03 -22.71
C PRO A 72 -14.17 10.78 -22.65
N LYS A 73 -15.48 10.98 -22.75
CA LYS A 73 -16.46 9.90 -22.80
C LYS A 73 -16.79 9.59 -24.25
N VAL A 74 -16.69 8.33 -24.64
CA VAL A 74 -16.93 7.87 -26.01
C VAL A 74 -17.95 6.72 -25.96
N GLN A 75 -19.04 6.84 -26.72
CA GLN A 75 -19.99 5.76 -26.87
C GLN A 75 -19.58 4.83 -28.00
N GLY A 76 -19.31 3.58 -27.66
CA GLY A 76 -18.87 2.54 -28.61
C GLY A 76 -17.37 2.63 -28.94
N GLY A 77 -16.85 1.60 -29.56
CA GLY A 77 -15.45 1.47 -29.90
C GLY A 77 -14.67 0.54 -28.95
N GLN A 78 -13.55 0.05 -29.43
CA GLN A 78 -12.67 -0.83 -28.64
C GLN A 78 -11.84 0.03 -27.67
N ARG A 79 -11.79 -0.39 -26.41
CA ARG A 79 -10.92 0.24 -25.41
C ARG A 79 -9.46 -0.13 -25.67
N TYR A 80 -8.57 0.78 -25.37
CA TYR A 80 -7.13 0.57 -25.53
C TYR A 80 -6.35 1.16 -24.36
N ILE A 81 -5.20 0.53 -24.10
CA ILE A 81 -4.27 0.99 -23.05
C ILE A 81 -3.44 2.15 -23.60
N SER A 82 -3.34 3.25 -22.85
CA SER A 82 -2.50 4.39 -23.22
C SER A 82 -1.01 4.02 -23.24
N GLN A 83 -0.24 4.77 -24.00
CA GLN A 83 1.22 4.60 -24.01
C GLN A 83 1.83 4.91 -22.66
N SER A 84 1.27 5.87 -21.92
CA SER A 84 1.74 6.24 -20.56
C SER A 84 1.51 5.12 -19.56
N LEU A 85 0.34 4.48 -19.56
CA LEU A 85 0.05 3.33 -18.71
C LEU A 85 0.93 2.13 -19.07
N ASN A 86 1.07 1.81 -20.35
CA ASN A 86 1.94 0.72 -20.78
C ASN A 86 3.39 0.95 -20.34
N SER A 87 3.91 2.19 -20.47
CA SER A 87 5.25 2.55 -20.01
C SER A 87 5.39 2.43 -18.48
N ALA A 88 4.36 2.75 -17.71
CA ALA A 88 4.37 2.57 -16.27
C ALA A 88 4.36 1.08 -15.88
N LEU A 89 3.56 0.24 -16.54
CA LEU A 89 3.54 -1.20 -16.30
C LEU A 89 4.90 -1.87 -16.56
N LEU A 90 5.59 -1.47 -17.64
CA LEU A 90 6.96 -1.93 -17.91
C LEU A 90 7.95 -1.42 -16.87
N ALA A 91 7.83 -0.17 -16.43
CA ALA A 91 8.69 0.39 -15.40
C ALA A 91 8.49 -0.29 -14.04
N ALA A 92 7.31 -0.83 -13.75
CA ALA A 92 7.05 -1.55 -12.51
C ALA A 92 7.89 -2.84 -12.40
N GLU A 93 8.17 -3.52 -13.51
CA GLU A 93 9.10 -4.67 -13.51
C GLU A 93 10.53 -4.26 -13.13
N ASP A 94 10.96 -3.05 -13.54
CA ASP A 94 12.29 -2.53 -13.18
C ASP A 94 12.32 -2.07 -11.71
N GLU A 95 11.22 -1.52 -11.18
CA GLU A 95 11.12 -1.19 -9.76
C GLU A 95 11.21 -2.44 -8.88
N ALA A 96 10.51 -3.52 -9.23
CA ALA A 96 10.60 -4.79 -8.51
C ALA A 96 12.05 -5.33 -8.50
N LYS A 97 12.74 -5.31 -9.64
CA LYS A 97 14.17 -5.70 -9.71
C LYS A 97 15.06 -4.83 -8.82
N ARG A 98 14.85 -3.51 -8.80
CA ARG A 98 15.63 -2.57 -7.96
C ARG A 98 15.45 -2.85 -6.47
N MET A 99 14.25 -3.28 -6.07
CA MET A 99 13.94 -3.64 -4.69
C MET A 99 14.35 -5.08 -4.35
N GLY A 100 14.81 -5.87 -5.32
CA GLY A 100 15.20 -7.26 -5.14
C GLY A 100 14.01 -8.20 -4.95
N ASP A 101 12.86 -7.84 -5.51
CA ASP A 101 11.61 -8.57 -5.42
C ASP A 101 11.43 -9.50 -6.64
N GLU A 102 10.82 -10.66 -6.42
CA GLU A 102 10.56 -11.64 -7.48
C GLU A 102 9.26 -11.36 -8.22
N TYR A 103 8.30 -10.72 -7.55
CA TYR A 103 6.99 -10.37 -8.11
C TYR A 103 6.75 -8.87 -8.12
N VAL A 104 6.00 -8.42 -9.11
CA VAL A 104 5.53 -7.04 -9.23
C VAL A 104 4.25 -6.89 -8.41
N SER A 105 4.33 -6.18 -7.29
CA SER A 105 3.21 -5.90 -6.39
C SER A 105 2.63 -4.50 -6.62
N VAL A 106 1.55 -4.18 -5.92
CA VAL A 106 0.82 -2.90 -6.06
C VAL A 106 1.70 -1.68 -5.78
N GLU A 107 2.66 -1.79 -4.85
CA GLU A 107 3.61 -0.71 -4.55
C GLU A 107 4.57 -0.44 -5.71
N HIS A 108 4.98 -1.47 -6.48
CA HIS A 108 5.82 -1.29 -7.66
C HIS A 108 5.06 -0.57 -8.78
N LEU A 109 3.77 -0.89 -8.96
CA LEU A 109 2.90 -0.18 -9.89
C LEU A 109 2.80 1.30 -9.52
N PHE A 110 2.60 1.59 -8.24
CA PHE A 110 2.48 2.97 -7.77
C PHE A 110 3.82 3.73 -7.89
N LEU A 111 4.96 3.11 -7.54
CA LEU A 111 6.30 3.67 -7.72
C LEU A 111 6.61 3.96 -9.19
N ALA A 112 6.21 3.08 -10.09
CA ALA A 112 6.39 3.28 -11.52
C ALA A 112 5.62 4.49 -12.05
N MET A 113 4.40 4.72 -11.54
CA MET A 113 3.63 5.93 -11.86
C MET A 113 4.25 7.20 -11.26
N ILE A 114 4.86 7.12 -10.07
CA ILE A 114 5.65 8.25 -9.52
C ILE A 114 6.87 8.55 -10.41
N ALA A 115 7.52 7.51 -10.94
CA ALA A 115 8.73 7.67 -11.77
C ALA A 115 8.41 8.17 -13.19
N LYS A 116 7.28 7.73 -13.77
CA LYS A 116 6.85 8.06 -15.13
C LYS A 116 5.39 8.49 -15.18
N PRO A 117 5.03 9.60 -14.50
CA PRO A 117 3.65 10.06 -14.47
C PRO A 117 3.25 10.68 -15.81
N ASN A 118 1.98 10.49 -16.22
CA ASN A 118 1.38 11.36 -17.21
C ASN A 118 1.14 12.77 -16.62
N LYS A 119 0.63 13.70 -17.41
CA LYS A 119 0.44 15.09 -16.98
C LYS A 119 -0.51 15.18 -15.79
N GLU A 120 -1.64 14.51 -15.85
CA GLU A 120 -2.71 14.52 -14.87
C GLU A 120 -2.24 13.89 -13.54
N VAL A 121 -1.60 12.72 -13.61
CA VAL A 121 -1.05 12.02 -12.43
C VAL A 121 0.09 12.82 -11.81
N LYS A 122 0.90 13.51 -12.59
CA LYS A 122 1.95 14.40 -12.06
C LYS A 122 1.35 15.55 -11.25
N GLU A 123 0.28 16.18 -11.75
CA GLU A 123 -0.43 17.24 -11.02
C GLU A 123 -1.07 16.67 -9.75
N PHE A 124 -1.71 15.52 -9.83
CA PHE A 124 -2.30 14.80 -8.71
C PHE A 124 -1.28 14.48 -7.62
N PHE A 125 -0.13 13.90 -7.96
CA PHE A 125 0.92 13.61 -6.98
C PHE A 125 1.51 14.88 -6.35
N LYS A 126 1.64 15.96 -7.13
CA LYS A 126 2.11 17.25 -6.63
C LYS A 126 1.12 17.86 -5.63
N GLU A 127 -0.18 17.75 -5.87
CA GLU A 127 -1.24 18.24 -4.99
C GLU A 127 -1.14 17.64 -3.58
N TYR A 128 -0.78 16.34 -3.47
CA TYR A 128 -0.64 15.63 -2.21
C TYR A 128 0.80 15.53 -1.69
N GLY A 129 1.76 16.14 -2.38
CA GLY A 129 3.17 16.06 -2.01
C GLY A 129 3.70 14.62 -2.02
N ILE A 130 3.20 13.79 -2.93
CA ILE A 130 3.66 12.40 -3.08
C ILE A 130 4.95 12.42 -3.89
N THR A 131 6.05 12.08 -3.23
CA THR A 131 7.36 11.89 -3.84
C THR A 131 7.84 10.47 -3.65
N ARG A 132 8.82 10.05 -4.45
CA ARG A 132 9.42 8.73 -4.35
C ARG A 132 9.99 8.48 -2.95
N GLU A 133 10.72 9.47 -2.41
CA GLU A 133 11.37 9.38 -1.11
C GLU A 133 10.33 9.22 0.01
N ARG A 134 9.29 10.05 0.00
CA ARG A 134 8.21 9.99 0.99
C ARG A 134 7.48 8.65 0.94
N PHE A 135 7.17 8.17 -0.26
CA PHE A 135 6.50 6.89 -0.45
C PHE A 135 7.37 5.72 0.04
N LEU A 136 8.66 5.66 -0.35
CA LEU A 136 9.58 4.60 0.07
C LEU A 136 9.81 4.59 1.58
N LYS A 137 9.86 5.76 2.23
CA LYS A 137 9.97 5.85 3.69
C LYS A 137 8.80 5.18 4.38
N VAL A 138 7.59 5.51 3.98
CA VAL A 138 6.37 4.94 4.57
C VAL A 138 6.20 3.46 4.21
N LEU A 139 6.58 3.07 2.99
CA LEU A 139 6.58 1.67 2.56
C LEU A 139 7.52 0.82 3.44
N ALA A 140 8.72 1.32 3.75
CA ALA A 140 9.66 0.64 4.63
C ALA A 140 9.11 0.45 6.05
N GLU A 141 8.30 1.37 6.56
CA GLU A 141 7.65 1.24 7.87
C GLU A 141 6.59 0.13 7.89
N ILE A 142 5.84 -0.05 6.79
CA ILE A 142 4.78 -1.09 6.70
C ILE A 142 5.39 -2.46 6.37
N ARG A 143 6.28 -2.48 5.38
CA ARG A 143 6.86 -3.71 4.82
C ARG A 143 8.04 -4.24 5.64
N GLY A 144 8.75 -3.34 6.35
CA GLY A 144 10.03 -3.67 6.99
C GLY A 144 11.05 -4.17 5.95
N ASN A 145 11.79 -5.23 6.29
CA ASN A 145 12.78 -5.85 5.41
C ASN A 145 12.22 -7.04 4.59
N GLN A 146 10.90 -7.20 4.54
CA GLN A 146 10.30 -8.32 3.80
C GLN A 146 10.40 -8.10 2.29
N ARG A 147 10.73 -9.17 1.55
CA ARG A 147 10.75 -9.18 0.09
C ARG A 147 9.48 -9.84 -0.46
N VAL A 148 9.06 -9.41 -1.64
CA VAL A 148 7.95 -10.03 -2.36
C VAL A 148 8.44 -11.28 -3.08
N THR A 149 8.35 -12.42 -2.38
CA THR A 149 8.78 -13.74 -2.88
C THR A 149 7.62 -14.66 -3.22
N ASN A 150 6.39 -14.20 -3.00
CA ASN A 150 5.17 -14.93 -3.33
C ASN A 150 4.18 -14.04 -4.08
N ASP A 151 3.11 -14.63 -4.60
CA ASP A 151 2.08 -13.96 -5.39
C ASP A 151 1.01 -13.25 -4.53
N ASN A 152 1.05 -13.41 -3.19
CA ASN A 152 0.14 -12.73 -2.25
C ASN A 152 0.90 -12.19 -1.02
N PRO A 153 1.82 -11.23 -1.20
CA PRO A 153 2.65 -10.69 -0.12
C PRO A 153 1.83 -9.85 0.88
N GLU A 154 0.75 -9.22 0.42
CA GLU A 154 -0.07 -8.34 1.25
C GLU A 154 -0.79 -9.09 2.38
N ALA A 155 -0.94 -10.42 2.25
CA ALA A 155 -1.47 -11.26 3.33
C ALA A 155 -0.52 -11.32 4.53
N THR A 156 0.79 -11.15 4.30
CA THR A 156 1.82 -11.16 5.34
C THR A 156 2.18 -9.78 5.86
N TYR A 157 1.90 -8.73 5.07
CA TYR A 157 2.10 -7.35 5.51
C TYR A 157 1.10 -7.02 6.62
N ASP A 158 1.60 -6.42 7.68
CA ASP A 158 0.79 -5.99 8.82
C ASP A 158 -0.05 -7.12 9.45
N ALA A 159 0.48 -8.36 9.48
CA ALA A 159 -0.18 -9.50 10.12
C ALA A 159 -0.50 -9.22 11.60
N LEU A 160 0.37 -8.48 12.30
CA LEU A 160 0.12 -8.06 13.68
C LEU A 160 -1.02 -7.06 13.78
N GLY A 161 -1.15 -6.12 12.84
CA GLY A 161 -2.28 -5.18 12.80
C GLY A 161 -3.61 -5.87 12.46
N LYS A 162 -3.58 -6.92 11.61
CA LYS A 162 -4.78 -7.67 11.21
C LYS A 162 -5.25 -8.66 12.27
N TYR A 163 -4.33 -9.39 12.90
CA TYR A 163 -4.64 -10.49 13.82
C TYR A 163 -4.28 -10.19 15.27
N GLY A 164 -3.45 -9.17 15.50
CA GLY A 164 -3.08 -8.67 16.83
C GLY A 164 -3.95 -7.52 17.27
N GLN A 165 -4.03 -7.32 18.59
CA GLN A 165 -4.63 -6.13 19.18
C GLN A 165 -3.56 -5.42 20.00
N ASP A 166 -3.35 -4.13 19.73
CA ASP A 166 -2.49 -3.29 20.56
C ASP A 166 -3.19 -3.05 21.90
N LEU A 167 -2.80 -3.86 22.91
CA LEU A 167 -3.36 -3.76 24.24
C LEU A 167 -2.95 -2.47 24.95
N VAL A 168 -1.81 -1.88 24.59
CA VAL A 168 -1.35 -0.61 25.17
C VAL A 168 -2.22 0.55 24.67
N GLU A 169 -2.51 0.57 23.38
CA GLU A 169 -3.42 1.57 22.81
C GLU A 169 -4.84 1.40 23.36
N ARG A 170 -5.33 0.16 23.47
CA ARG A 170 -6.64 -0.12 24.09
C ARG A 170 -6.70 0.31 25.55
N ALA A 171 -5.62 0.11 26.31
CA ALA A 171 -5.53 0.57 27.70
C ALA A 171 -5.57 2.10 27.79
N ARG A 172 -4.80 2.82 26.92
CA ARG A 172 -4.81 4.29 26.85
C ARG A 172 -6.20 4.84 26.50
N ASN A 173 -6.91 4.16 25.62
CA ASN A 173 -8.26 4.51 25.19
C ASN A 173 -9.36 3.99 26.13
N GLN A 174 -8.99 3.45 27.31
CA GLN A 174 -9.94 2.90 28.31
C GLN A 174 -10.88 1.81 27.74
N LYS A 175 -10.41 1.05 26.73
CA LYS A 175 -11.18 -0.01 26.08
C LYS A 175 -10.87 -1.42 26.64
N LEU A 176 -10.09 -1.49 27.72
CA LEU A 176 -9.84 -2.74 28.44
C LEU A 176 -10.68 -2.77 29.72
N ASP A 177 -11.16 -3.96 30.05
CA ASP A 177 -11.84 -4.17 31.33
C ASP A 177 -10.89 -3.90 32.51
N PRO A 178 -11.35 -3.25 33.58
CA PRO A 178 -10.50 -3.00 34.73
C PRO A 178 -10.12 -4.32 35.39
N VAL A 179 -8.85 -4.48 35.68
CA VAL A 179 -8.33 -5.65 36.42
C VAL A 179 -8.52 -5.38 37.89
N ILE A 180 -9.40 -6.14 38.53
CA ILE A 180 -9.73 -6.00 39.95
C ILE A 180 -9.27 -7.26 40.68
N GLY A 181 -8.56 -7.09 41.79
CA GLY A 181 -8.19 -8.18 42.70
C GLY A 181 -7.08 -9.11 42.19
N ARG A 182 -6.23 -8.66 41.27
CA ARG A 182 -5.09 -9.42 40.72
C ARG A 182 -3.74 -8.73 40.89
N GLU A 183 -3.58 -7.94 41.93
CA GLU A 183 -2.36 -7.18 42.20
C GLU A 183 -1.12 -8.08 42.33
N GLU A 184 -1.27 -9.27 42.96
CA GLU A 184 -0.13 -10.20 43.10
C GLU A 184 0.34 -10.78 41.75
N GLU A 185 -0.57 -11.12 40.84
CA GLU A 185 -0.25 -11.63 39.51
C GLU A 185 0.39 -10.55 38.68
N ILE A 186 -0.09 -9.32 38.76
CA ILE A 186 0.49 -8.17 38.07
C ILE A 186 1.91 -7.92 38.55
N GLN A 187 2.15 -7.92 39.87
CA GLN A 187 3.46 -7.75 40.49
C GLN A 187 4.47 -8.86 40.07
N ARG A 188 3.98 -10.07 39.78
CA ARG A 188 4.83 -11.17 39.29
C ARG A 188 5.16 -11.05 37.79
N VAL A 189 4.23 -10.56 36.97
CA VAL A 189 4.39 -10.45 35.50
C VAL A 189 5.32 -9.29 35.13
N ILE A 190 5.23 -8.15 35.82
CA ILE A 190 6.03 -6.96 35.54
C ILE A 190 7.55 -7.25 35.55
N PRO A 191 8.12 -7.88 36.59
CA PRO A 191 9.57 -8.19 36.62
C PRO A 191 9.99 -9.17 35.53
N VAL A 192 9.19 -10.20 35.25
CA VAL A 192 9.49 -11.21 34.21
C VAL A 192 9.53 -10.57 32.84
N SER A 193 8.56 -9.75 32.50
CA SER A 193 8.54 -9.01 31.22
C SER A 193 9.71 -8.05 31.09
N TYR A 194 10.08 -7.36 32.19
CA TYR A 194 11.17 -6.38 32.16
C TYR A 194 12.56 -7.03 32.07
N THR A 195 12.78 -8.17 32.74
CA THR A 195 14.08 -8.84 32.76
C THR A 195 14.31 -9.74 31.55
N HIS A 196 13.30 -10.48 31.10
CA HIS A 196 13.45 -11.42 29.98
C HIS A 196 13.43 -10.74 28.60
N LEU A 197 12.53 -9.81 28.34
CA LEU A 197 12.44 -9.15 27.02
C LEU A 197 13.61 -8.18 26.81
N ARG A 198 14.02 -7.42 27.83
CA ARG A 198 15.15 -6.51 27.70
C ARG A 198 16.52 -7.19 27.69
N ALA A 199 16.69 -8.32 28.37
CA ALA A 199 17.92 -9.10 28.32
C ALA A 199 18.21 -9.66 26.93
N HIS A 200 17.20 -9.95 26.12
CA HIS A 200 17.35 -10.38 24.73
C HIS A 200 17.78 -9.25 23.79
N GLU A 201 17.36 -8.01 24.04
CA GLU A 201 17.77 -6.84 23.24
C GLU A 201 19.20 -6.39 23.57
N THR A 202 19.63 -6.51 24.81
CA THR A 202 21.01 -6.12 25.22
C THR A 202 22.08 -7.10 24.79
N SER A 203 21.77 -8.36 24.52
CA SER A 203 22.74 -9.34 24.02
C SER A 203 23.16 -9.12 22.58
N LEU A 204 22.36 -8.42 21.77
CA LEU A 204 22.68 -8.05 20.38
C LEU A 204 23.65 -6.86 20.26
N HIS A 205 23.85 -6.08 21.31
CA HIS A 205 24.76 -4.94 21.33
C HIS A 205 26.14 -5.24 21.93
N LEU A 206 26.41 -6.47 22.39
CA LEU A 206 27.67 -6.87 23.01
C LEU A 206 28.60 -7.69 22.09
N VAL A 207 28.34 -7.72 20.79
CA VAL A 207 29.28 -8.27 19.80
C VAL A 207 29.84 -7.10 18.99
N CYS A 208 30.87 -6.45 19.54
CA CYS A 208 31.88 -5.68 18.82
C CYS A 208 33.16 -6.51 18.74
#